data_fdd12ca5cf5b8d50ba5fcc1b163d985b
#
_entry.id   fdd12ca5cf5b8d50ba5fcc1b163d985b
#
_cell.length_a   1.000
_cell.length_b   1.000
_cell.length_c   1.000
_cell.angle_alpha   90.00
_cell.angle_beta   90.00
_cell.angle_gamma   90.00
#
_symmetry.space_group_name_H-M   'P 1'
#
loop_
_entity.id
_entity.type
_entity.pdbx_description
1 polymer ?
#
loop_
_entity_poly.entity_id
_entity_poly.type
_entity_poly.pdbx_seq_one_letter_code
_entity_poly.pdbx_strand_id
1 'polypeptide(L)'
;MKAIALLEVQAMVAAITGLDAMVKAADVRLIHVEKRLGGRLVTVVVEGEVSAVRAALEAGAAAAAEVGKVKCCEVIARPHPDVMAFLTA
;
A
#
# COMPACT_ATOMS: atom_id res chain seq x y z
N MET A 1 -11.63 11.65 8.00
CA MET A 1 -11.20 11.87 6.62
C MET A 1 -10.24 10.77 6.20
N LYS A 2 -10.45 10.22 5.02
CA LYS A 2 -9.65 9.09 4.57
C LYS A 2 -8.31 9.54 4.00
N ALA A 3 -7.27 8.82 4.37
CA ALA A 3 -5.95 8.94 3.80
C ALA A 3 -5.62 7.67 3.05
N ILE A 4 -4.58 7.69 2.23
CA ILE A 4 -4.11 6.49 1.56
C ILE A 4 -2.63 6.28 1.82
N ALA A 5 -2.21 5.02 1.80
CA ALA A 5 -0.81 4.64 1.82
C ALA A 5 -0.55 3.79 0.59
N LEU A 6 0.57 4.07 -0.07
CA LEU A 6 1.00 3.35 -1.25
C LEU A 6 2.32 2.64 -0.93
N LEU A 7 2.37 1.36 -1.23
CA LEU A 7 3.57 0.54 -1.04
C LEU A 7 3.89 -0.13 -2.37
N GLU A 8 5.05 0.18 -2.91
CA GLU A 8 5.52 -0.37 -4.18
C GLU A 8 6.74 -1.24 -3.95
N VAL A 9 6.69 -2.47 -4.41
CA VAL A 9 7.68 -3.49 -4.08
C VAL A 9 8.00 -4.38 -5.29
N GLN A 10 9.14 -5.03 -5.24
CA GLN A 10 9.51 -6.20 -6.04
C GLN A 10 9.49 -7.40 -5.12
N ALA A 11 8.78 -8.47 -5.36
CA ALA A 11 7.83 -8.67 -6.43
C ALA A 11 6.47 -9.08 -5.80
N MET A 12 5.70 -9.96 -6.43
CA MET A 12 4.34 -10.29 -5.96
C MET A 12 4.32 -10.85 -4.52
N VAL A 13 5.27 -11.71 -4.17
CA VAL A 13 5.31 -12.28 -2.80
C VAL A 13 5.56 -11.19 -1.77
N ALA A 14 6.46 -10.23 -2.07
CA ALA A 14 6.69 -9.10 -1.18
C ALA A 14 5.42 -8.25 -1.04
N ALA A 15 4.68 -8.06 -2.13
CA ALA A 15 3.44 -7.29 -2.10
C ALA A 15 2.39 -7.96 -1.22
N ILE A 16 2.20 -9.27 -1.36
CA ILE A 16 1.24 -10.03 -0.57
C ILE A 16 1.63 -10.02 0.91
N THR A 17 2.90 -10.24 1.20
CA THR A 17 3.42 -10.22 2.57
C THR A 17 3.25 -8.85 3.20
N GLY A 18 3.56 -7.80 2.45
CA GLY A 18 3.38 -6.43 2.93
C GLY A 18 1.93 -6.08 3.17
N LEU A 19 1.06 -6.45 2.24
CA LEU A 19 -0.39 -6.20 2.37
C LEU A 19 -0.95 -6.90 3.61
N ASP A 20 -0.58 -8.15 3.83
CA ASP A 20 -1.02 -8.90 5.00
C ASP A 20 -0.62 -8.17 6.29
N ALA A 21 0.63 -7.72 6.37
CA ALA A 21 1.11 -6.98 7.53
C ALA A 21 0.35 -5.66 7.72
N MET A 22 0.03 -4.97 6.62
CA MET A 22 -0.69 -3.70 6.69
C MET A 22 -2.08 -3.87 7.27
N VAL A 23 -2.85 -4.83 6.77
CA VAL A 23 -4.23 -5.00 7.22
C VAL A 23 -4.31 -5.63 8.60
N LYS A 24 -3.27 -6.30 9.06
CA LYS A 24 -3.18 -6.80 10.44
C LYS A 24 -2.77 -5.73 11.43
N ALA A 25 -1.98 -4.74 10.99
CA ALA A 25 -1.41 -3.73 11.88
C ALA A 25 -2.38 -2.62 12.24
N ALA A 26 -3.34 -2.30 11.37
CA ALA A 26 -4.21 -1.15 11.56
C ALA A 26 -5.52 -1.33 10.83
N ASP A 27 -6.49 -0.49 11.16
CA ASP A 27 -7.81 -0.52 10.53
C ASP A 27 -7.75 0.20 9.16
N VAL A 28 -7.24 -0.52 8.18
CA VAL A 28 -7.14 -0.05 6.80
C VAL A 28 -7.75 -1.08 5.88
N ARG A 29 -8.09 -0.65 4.67
CA ARG A 29 -8.64 -1.58 3.69
C ARG A 29 -7.97 -1.38 2.34
N LEU A 30 -7.79 -2.48 1.63
CA LEU A 30 -7.21 -2.46 0.28
C LEU A 30 -8.19 -1.82 -0.70
N ILE A 31 -7.71 -0.85 -1.48
CA ILE A 31 -8.53 -0.22 -2.50
C ILE A 31 -7.99 -0.42 -3.92
N HIS A 32 -6.71 -0.75 -4.06
CA HIS A 32 -6.14 -0.93 -5.39
C HIS A 32 -4.87 -1.74 -5.35
N VAL A 33 -4.69 -2.58 -6.36
CA VAL A 33 -3.42 -3.27 -6.62
C VAL A 33 -3.06 -3.06 -8.07
N GLU A 34 -1.86 -2.52 -8.31
CA GLU A 34 -1.34 -2.38 -9.67
C GLU A 34 -0.26 -3.42 -9.89
N LYS A 35 -0.46 -4.32 -10.87
CA LYS A 35 0.46 -5.43 -11.11
C LYS A 35 0.67 -5.71 -12.60
N ARG A 36 0.58 -4.67 -13.43
CA ARG A 36 0.65 -4.82 -14.88
C ARG A 36 2.00 -5.27 -15.41
N LEU A 37 3.04 -5.17 -14.59
CA LEU A 37 4.38 -5.61 -14.98
C LEU A 37 4.62 -7.09 -14.66
N GLY A 38 3.57 -7.90 -14.71
CA GLY A 38 3.69 -9.35 -14.54
C GLY A 38 4.09 -9.77 -13.14
N GLY A 39 3.81 -8.93 -12.15
CA GLY A 39 4.18 -9.22 -10.77
C GLY A 39 5.62 -8.86 -10.42
N ARG A 40 6.38 -8.30 -11.35
CA ARG A 40 7.77 -7.89 -11.09
C ARG A 40 7.85 -6.57 -10.35
N LEU A 41 6.82 -5.75 -10.46
CA LEU A 41 6.70 -4.50 -9.73
C LEU A 41 5.24 -4.36 -9.38
N VAL A 42 4.92 -4.30 -8.10
CA VAL A 42 3.54 -4.29 -7.62
C VAL A 42 3.34 -3.15 -6.65
N THR A 43 2.26 -2.40 -6.85
CA THR A 43 1.88 -1.33 -5.93
C THR A 43 0.57 -1.71 -5.27
N VAL A 44 0.54 -1.68 -3.93
CA VAL A 44 -0.69 -1.86 -3.16
C VAL A 44 -1.06 -0.52 -2.53
N VAL A 45 -2.35 -0.22 -2.54
CA VAL A 45 -2.88 1.03 -1.98
C VAL A 45 -3.96 0.68 -0.97
N VAL A 46 -3.80 1.17 0.26
CA VAL A 46 -4.79 0.99 1.32
C VAL A 46 -5.31 2.35 1.77
N GLU A 47 -6.52 2.37 2.31
CA GLU A 47 -7.10 3.60 2.85
C GLU A 47 -7.53 3.43 4.29
N GLY A 48 -7.58 4.53 5.01
CA GLY A 48 -8.02 4.59 6.40
C GLY A 48 -7.75 5.98 6.96
N GLU A 49 -7.86 6.13 8.28
CA GLU A 49 -7.47 7.37 8.92
C GLU A 49 -5.95 7.56 8.81
N VAL A 50 -5.49 8.81 8.89
CA VAL A 50 -4.06 9.12 8.68
C VAL A 50 -3.17 8.30 9.58
N SER A 51 -3.48 8.20 10.88
CA SER A 51 -2.65 7.43 11.81
C SER A 51 -2.65 5.94 11.46
N ALA A 52 -3.79 5.43 11.00
CA ALA A 52 -3.91 4.02 10.63
C ALA A 52 -3.09 3.69 9.39
N VAL A 53 -3.16 4.53 8.34
CA VAL A 53 -2.39 4.25 7.13
C VAL A 53 -0.89 4.40 7.36
N ARG A 54 -0.47 5.31 8.25
CA ARG A 54 0.96 5.44 8.60
C ARG A 54 1.46 4.20 9.31
N ALA A 55 0.71 3.70 10.30
CA ALA A 55 1.07 2.49 11.03
C ALA A 55 1.08 1.28 10.09
N ALA A 56 0.08 1.18 9.23
CA ALA A 56 0.01 0.09 8.25
C ALA A 56 1.22 0.11 7.32
N LEU A 57 1.56 1.28 6.77
CA LEU A 57 2.68 1.38 5.82
C LEU A 57 4.00 1.00 6.47
N GLU A 58 4.24 1.43 7.72
CA GLU A 58 5.45 1.07 8.44
C GLU A 58 5.56 -0.44 8.59
N ALA A 59 4.49 -1.09 9.03
CA ALA A 59 4.47 -2.55 9.20
C ALA A 59 4.62 -3.26 7.87
N GLY A 60 3.91 -2.79 6.84
CA GLY A 60 3.95 -3.41 5.53
C GLY A 60 5.31 -3.31 4.86
N ALA A 61 5.93 -2.13 4.94
CA ALA A 61 7.25 -1.94 4.35
C ALA A 61 8.30 -2.82 5.04
N ALA A 62 8.24 -2.93 6.36
CA ALA A 62 9.18 -3.78 7.11
C ALA A 62 9.01 -5.25 6.74
N ALA A 63 7.77 -5.74 6.65
CA ALA A 63 7.51 -7.13 6.29
C ALA A 63 7.91 -7.42 4.85
N ALA A 64 7.57 -6.54 3.92
CA ALA A 64 7.91 -6.72 2.52
C ALA A 64 9.41 -6.73 2.29
N ALA A 65 10.15 -5.90 3.03
CA ALA A 65 11.60 -5.78 2.89
C ALA A 65 12.32 -7.08 3.23
N GLU A 66 11.71 -7.96 4.00
CA GLU A 66 12.31 -9.25 4.35
C GLU A 66 12.26 -10.26 3.21
N VAL A 67 11.34 -10.08 2.25
CA VAL A 67 11.17 -11.07 1.16
C VAL A 67 11.38 -10.47 -0.21
N GLY A 68 11.52 -9.15 -0.33
CA GLY A 68 11.74 -8.51 -1.61
C GLY A 68 12.25 -7.09 -1.42
N LYS A 69 12.30 -6.33 -2.50
CA LYS A 69 12.82 -4.98 -2.46
C LYS A 69 11.67 -3.98 -2.38
N VAL A 70 11.69 -3.12 -1.36
CA VAL A 70 10.75 -2.01 -1.26
C VAL A 70 11.29 -0.88 -2.14
N LYS A 71 10.51 -0.48 -3.14
CA LYS A 71 10.91 0.55 -4.09
C LYS A 71 10.46 1.93 -3.65
N CYS A 72 9.25 2.03 -3.09
CA CYS A 72 8.69 3.32 -2.75
C CYS A 72 7.57 3.17 -1.74
N CYS A 73 7.47 4.12 -0.82
CA CYS A 73 6.38 4.20 0.16
C CYS A 73 5.92 5.64 0.23
N GLU A 74 4.61 5.87 0.28
CA GLU A 74 4.09 7.22 0.41
C GLU A 74 2.74 7.22 1.11
N VAL A 75 2.49 8.26 1.88
CA VAL A 75 1.19 8.52 2.50
C VAL A 75 0.65 9.82 1.93
N ILE A 76 -0.60 9.80 1.50
CA ILE A 76 -1.30 11.00 1.07
C ILE A 76 -2.46 11.21 2.03
N ALA A 77 -2.39 12.29 2.82
CA ALA A 77 -3.31 12.50 3.93
C ALA A 77 -4.73 12.82 3.49
N ARG A 78 -4.89 13.57 2.42
CA ARG A 78 -6.21 13.97 1.90
C ARG A 78 -6.15 13.93 0.38
N PRO A 79 -6.21 12.73 -0.22
CA PRO A 79 -6.08 12.64 -1.67
C PRO A 79 -7.20 13.40 -2.37
N HIS A 80 -6.82 14.12 -3.40
CA HIS A 80 -7.79 14.84 -4.22
C HIS A 80 -8.77 13.84 -4.84
N PRO A 81 -10.05 14.21 -4.99
CA PRO A 81 -11.04 13.28 -5.58
C PRO A 81 -10.62 12.72 -6.94
N ASP A 82 -9.93 13.50 -7.77
CA ASP A 82 -9.47 13.02 -9.07
C ASP A 82 -8.41 11.94 -8.93
N VAL A 83 -7.57 12.02 -7.89
CA VAL A 83 -6.58 10.98 -7.60
C VAL A 83 -7.28 9.69 -7.18
N MET A 84 -8.30 9.80 -6.33
CA MET A 84 -9.07 8.64 -5.91
C MET A 84 -9.80 8.01 -7.10
N ALA A 85 -10.37 8.82 -7.98
CA ALA A 85 -11.03 8.33 -9.18
C ALA A 85 -10.04 7.58 -10.09
N PHE A 86 -8.83 8.12 -10.24
CA PHE A 86 -7.78 7.48 -11.02
C PHE A 86 -7.43 6.10 -10.45
N LEU A 87 -7.31 5.99 -9.13
CA LEU A 87 -6.93 4.74 -8.47
C LEU A 87 -8.03 3.69 -8.51
N THR A 88 -9.29 4.10 -8.54
CA THR A 88 -10.42 3.17 -8.44
C THR A 88 -11.18 2.99 -9.76
N ALA A 89 -10.70 3.58 -10.82
CA ALA A 89 -11.32 3.48 -12.15
C ALA A 89 -11.20 2.08 -12.75
#